data_6876377fb13375d00c21cf8e0cdd6cf3
#
_entry.id   6876377fb13375d00c21cf8e0cdd6cf3
#
_cell.length_a   1.000
_cell.length_b   1.000
_cell.length_c   1.000
_cell.angle_alpha   90.00
_cell.angle_beta   90.00
_cell.angle_gamma   90.00
#
_symmetry.space_group_name_H-M   'P 1'
#
loop_
_entity.id
_entity.type
_entity.pdbx_description
1 polymer ?
#
loop_
_entity_poly.entity_id
_entity_poly.type
_entity_poly.pdbx_seq_one_letter_code
_entity_poly.pdbx_strand_id
1 'polypeptide(L)'
;MHLPGAISLSLTVLGLSGALTHDPSAALYIDGKLVAAAEEERFIREKHAKNKLPIHSAQFCLKYAGIKPNDVDVVAFPYAKISLASKGRWHYAKRYLYSPDRSLGAIFNGNRHYRRNVRKVKRVLEHLGISWNRIEFDSVEHHLAHASSAYHLSGFKEKTAILGIDGKGEFATTFFGCGENGKIRKIKEFYDPDSLGQVYGSFTEYLGFEMLDGEYKVMGMAPYGDPDLHDLSRLIEFDGKEIRVNTRMVNTVGWRRYKEGSKGFYFGQDLVDWLGPRRKGDFADDPYTHYAASMQKLFEEISIELLDFYLGDILRETGKLVFAGGSALNVKLNQKIVKLPYVKELFVQPAASDSGTAVGAASFASQARGVPVEPMTHVFLGPEYSLQECIEACKIHPEKTKSEVIDNVAEKTAQLLVKGNPVAWCQGRMEFGPRALGGRSILGCP
;
A
#
# COMPACT_ATOMS: atom_id res chain seq x y z
N MET A 1 51.00 2.27 -15.08
CA MET A 1 49.97 3.21 -15.50
C MET A 1 48.73 2.96 -14.64
N HIS A 2 48.52 3.78 -13.60
CA HIS A 2 47.28 3.77 -12.83
C HIS A 2 46.25 4.48 -13.68
N LEU A 3 45.17 3.78 -14.06
CA LEU A 3 43.98 4.41 -14.60
C LEU A 3 43.39 5.31 -13.51
N PRO A 4 43.02 6.55 -13.79
CA PRO A 4 42.35 7.39 -12.81
C PRO A 4 41.03 6.71 -12.45
N GLY A 5 40.78 6.58 -11.12
CA GLY A 5 39.58 6.01 -10.59
C GLY A 5 38.35 6.69 -11.21
N ALA A 6 37.43 5.89 -11.72
CA ALA A 6 36.13 6.37 -12.11
C ALA A 6 35.52 7.11 -10.90
N ILE A 7 35.29 8.38 -11.06
CA ILE A 7 34.47 9.15 -10.10
C ILE A 7 33.11 8.46 -10.13
N SER A 8 32.82 7.65 -9.12
CA SER A 8 31.49 7.11 -8.92
C SER A 8 30.60 8.31 -8.63
N LEU A 9 29.92 8.80 -9.65
CA LEU A 9 28.86 9.80 -9.46
C LEU A 9 27.81 9.14 -8.58
N SER A 10 27.58 9.70 -7.41
CA SER A 10 26.54 9.26 -6.47
C SER A 10 25.18 9.32 -7.17
N LEU A 11 24.41 8.22 -7.15
CA LEU A 11 23.07 8.16 -7.72
C LEU A 11 22.01 8.54 -6.70
N THR A 12 21.32 9.66 -6.93
CA THR A 12 20.22 10.12 -6.10
C THR A 12 18.88 9.91 -6.79
N VAL A 13 18.04 9.05 -6.22
CA VAL A 13 16.71 8.69 -6.76
C VAL A 13 15.61 9.14 -5.80
N LEU A 14 14.70 9.99 -6.28
CA LEU A 14 13.50 10.41 -5.58
C LEU A 14 12.29 9.62 -6.08
N GLY A 15 11.75 8.73 -5.24
CA GLY A 15 10.49 8.06 -5.47
C GLY A 15 9.30 8.89 -4.99
N LEU A 16 8.25 8.95 -5.78
CA LEU A 16 7.00 9.64 -5.45
C LEU A 16 5.82 8.70 -5.65
N SER A 17 4.77 8.79 -4.82
CA SER A 17 3.52 8.03 -5.00
C SER A 17 2.27 8.92 -5.06
N GLY A 18 1.08 8.34 -4.96
CA GLY A 18 -0.21 9.01 -5.11
C GLY A 18 -0.82 8.88 -6.51
N ALA A 19 -0.49 7.79 -7.21
CA ALA A 19 -0.96 7.49 -8.57
C ALA A 19 -2.48 7.43 -8.67
N LEU A 20 -3.13 6.77 -7.71
CA LEU A 20 -4.57 6.53 -7.67
C LEU A 20 -5.34 7.55 -6.83
N THR A 21 -4.70 8.69 -6.49
CA THR A 21 -5.30 9.83 -5.78
C THR A 21 -5.42 9.68 -4.26
N HIS A 22 -4.77 8.69 -3.69
CA HIS A 22 -4.64 8.49 -2.24
C HIS A 22 -3.21 8.07 -1.88
N ASP A 23 -2.86 8.09 -0.61
CA ASP A 23 -1.58 7.70 -0.04
C ASP A 23 -0.34 8.29 -0.74
N PRO A 24 -0.33 9.61 -1.08
CA PRO A 24 0.87 10.22 -1.61
C PRO A 24 2.00 10.17 -0.59
N SER A 25 3.19 9.80 -1.05
CA SER A 25 4.39 9.68 -0.25
C SER A 25 5.64 9.99 -1.07
N ALA A 26 6.76 10.15 -0.40
CA ALA A 26 8.07 10.26 -1.03
C ALA A 26 9.08 9.35 -0.33
N ALA A 27 10.07 8.89 -1.09
CA ALA A 27 11.20 8.11 -0.63
C ALA A 27 12.48 8.55 -1.34
N LEU A 28 13.58 8.67 -0.61
CA LEU A 28 14.87 9.09 -1.15
C LEU A 28 15.89 7.98 -1.01
N TYR A 29 16.48 7.60 -2.14
CA TYR A 29 17.62 6.70 -2.21
C TYR A 29 18.89 7.45 -2.62
N ILE A 30 19.99 7.12 -1.97
CA ILE A 30 21.35 7.57 -2.32
C ILE A 30 22.21 6.32 -2.42
N ASP A 31 22.77 6.06 -3.60
CA ASP A 31 23.62 4.89 -3.88
C ASP A 31 22.99 3.55 -3.45
N GLY A 32 21.68 3.39 -3.68
CA GLY A 32 20.92 2.19 -3.34
C GLY A 32 20.45 2.11 -1.87
N LYS A 33 20.83 3.05 -1.02
CA LYS A 33 20.42 3.10 0.37
C LYS A 33 19.15 3.97 0.53
N LEU A 34 18.11 3.41 1.14
CA LEU A 34 16.90 4.15 1.53
C LEU A 34 17.20 5.06 2.73
N VAL A 35 17.31 6.36 2.51
CA VAL A 35 17.74 7.34 3.52
C VAL A 35 16.57 7.92 4.29
N ALA A 36 15.48 8.24 3.59
CA ALA A 36 14.27 8.82 4.18
C ALA A 36 13.03 8.43 3.36
N ALA A 37 11.91 8.28 4.05
CA ALA A 37 10.60 8.11 3.44
C ALA A 37 9.51 8.63 4.38
N ALA A 38 8.47 9.24 3.82
CA ALA A 38 7.32 9.71 4.60
C ALA A 38 6.05 9.81 3.74
N GLU A 39 4.90 9.60 4.37
CA GLU A 39 3.59 9.86 3.79
C GLU A 39 3.22 11.33 3.94
N GLU A 40 2.57 11.90 2.93
CA GLU A 40 2.10 13.29 2.92
C GLU A 40 1.09 13.57 4.04
N GLU A 41 0.25 12.59 4.39
CA GLU A 41 -0.75 12.69 5.47
C GLU A 41 -0.13 13.09 6.81
N ARG A 42 1.14 12.74 7.05
CA ARG A 42 1.84 13.05 8.31
C ARG A 42 2.06 14.54 8.49
N PHE A 43 2.22 15.26 7.39
CA PHE A 43 2.49 16.70 7.38
C PHE A 43 1.21 17.53 7.33
N ILE A 44 0.23 17.12 6.51
CA ILE A 44 -1.00 17.90 6.32
C ILE A 44 -2.14 17.50 7.27
N ARG A 45 -1.97 16.42 8.04
CA ARG A 45 -2.94 15.90 9.02
C ARG A 45 -4.30 15.52 8.41
N GLU A 46 -4.29 15.11 7.14
CA GLU A 46 -5.45 14.57 6.44
C GLU A 46 -5.19 13.09 6.13
N LYS A 47 -5.99 12.19 6.70
CA LYS A 47 -5.86 10.75 6.51
C LYS A 47 -5.92 10.38 5.02
N HIS A 48 -4.97 9.53 4.57
CA HIS A 48 -4.75 9.18 3.16
C HIS A 48 -4.42 10.34 2.22
N ALA A 49 -4.37 11.58 2.68
CA ALA A 49 -4.07 12.78 1.88
C ALA A 49 -4.75 12.76 0.50
N LYS A 50 -6.06 12.43 0.45
CA LYS A 50 -6.82 12.19 -0.78
C LYS A 50 -6.73 13.38 -1.73
N ASN A 51 -6.36 13.12 -3.00
CA ASN A 51 -6.17 14.11 -4.06
C ASN A 51 -5.05 15.15 -3.81
N LYS A 52 -4.20 14.97 -2.82
CA LYS A 52 -3.03 15.82 -2.56
C LYS A 52 -1.80 15.34 -3.36
N LEU A 53 -0.75 16.14 -3.33
CA LEU A 53 0.55 15.84 -3.95
C LEU A 53 1.60 15.61 -2.85
N PRO A 54 2.60 14.73 -3.05
CA PRO A 54 3.63 14.43 -2.07
C PRO A 54 4.70 15.54 -2.00
N ILE A 55 4.30 16.78 -1.70
CA ILE A 55 5.19 17.95 -1.69
C ILE A 55 5.97 18.01 -0.38
N HIS A 56 5.28 17.99 0.76
CA HIS A 56 5.93 18.10 2.07
C HIS A 56 6.78 16.88 2.38
N SER A 57 6.29 15.68 2.01
CA SER A 57 7.04 14.44 2.16
C SER A 57 8.33 14.45 1.32
N ALA A 58 8.28 14.93 0.08
CA ALA A 58 9.47 15.05 -0.75
C ALA A 58 10.44 16.14 -0.24
N GLN A 59 9.93 17.29 0.19
CA GLN A 59 10.74 18.34 0.84
C GLN A 59 11.44 17.81 2.09
N PHE A 60 10.71 17.06 2.92
CA PHE A 60 11.29 16.42 4.09
C PHE A 60 12.44 15.48 3.71
N CYS A 61 12.24 14.59 2.75
CA CYS A 61 13.27 13.63 2.33
C CYS A 61 14.56 14.33 1.85
N LEU A 62 14.42 15.35 1.00
CA LEU A 62 15.57 16.13 0.51
C LEU A 62 16.27 16.90 1.64
N LYS A 63 15.49 17.59 2.49
CA LYS A 63 16.03 18.35 3.63
C LYS A 63 16.77 17.46 4.62
N TYR A 64 16.19 16.31 4.96
CA TYR A 64 16.77 15.35 5.90
C TYR A 64 18.14 14.84 5.44
N ALA A 65 18.29 14.56 4.15
CA ALA A 65 19.52 14.08 3.55
C ALA A 65 20.51 15.21 3.16
N GLY A 66 20.13 16.49 3.30
CA GLY A 66 20.94 17.61 2.85
C GLY A 66 21.08 17.71 1.32
N ILE A 67 20.20 17.05 0.57
CA ILE A 67 20.21 17.01 -0.89
C ILE A 67 19.56 18.28 -1.46
N LYS A 68 20.26 18.96 -2.36
CA LYS A 68 19.71 20.09 -3.11
C LYS A 68 18.86 19.59 -4.28
N PRO A 69 17.86 20.37 -4.72
CA PRO A 69 17.02 20.01 -5.87
C PRO A 69 17.80 19.61 -7.13
N ASN A 70 18.95 20.25 -7.33
CA ASN A 70 19.82 19.99 -8.49
C ASN A 70 20.66 18.71 -8.39
N ASP A 71 20.69 18.07 -7.24
CA ASP A 71 21.45 16.84 -7.00
C ASP A 71 20.58 15.59 -7.12
N VAL A 72 19.29 15.75 -7.50
CA VAL A 72 18.41 14.64 -7.84
C VAL A 72 18.64 14.24 -9.29
N ASP A 73 19.06 12.99 -9.52
CA ASP A 73 19.33 12.45 -10.84
C ASP A 73 18.08 11.85 -11.48
N VAL A 74 17.33 11.07 -10.69
CA VAL A 74 16.18 10.29 -11.15
C VAL A 74 14.96 10.56 -10.30
N VAL A 75 13.81 10.71 -10.97
CA VAL A 75 12.50 10.70 -10.31
C VAL A 75 11.72 9.49 -10.78
N ALA A 76 11.34 8.62 -9.85
CA ALA A 76 10.59 7.40 -10.13
C ALA A 76 9.15 7.52 -9.63
N PHE A 77 8.18 7.03 -10.43
CA PHE A 77 6.76 7.11 -10.13
C PHE A 77 6.02 5.80 -10.47
N PRO A 78 5.18 5.25 -9.57
CA PRO A 78 4.58 3.92 -9.71
C PRO A 78 3.31 3.93 -10.57
N TYR A 79 3.39 4.39 -11.79
CA TYR A 79 2.29 4.29 -12.76
C TYR A 79 2.82 4.41 -14.18
N ALA A 80 2.70 3.33 -14.95
CA ALA A 80 3.29 3.24 -16.28
C ALA A 80 2.30 3.54 -17.41
N LYS A 81 2.86 3.82 -18.59
CA LYS A 81 2.10 3.89 -19.82
C LYS A 81 1.84 2.47 -20.32
N ILE A 82 0.56 2.11 -20.44
CA ILE A 82 0.13 0.77 -20.85
C ILE A 82 -0.12 0.69 -22.35
N SER A 83 0.44 -0.34 -22.99
CA SER A 83 0.24 -0.63 -24.43
C SER A 83 -1.23 -0.91 -24.76
N LEU A 84 -1.64 -0.62 -25.99
CA LEU A 84 -2.94 -1.05 -26.53
C LEU A 84 -3.08 -2.57 -26.57
N ALA A 85 -1.98 -3.30 -26.75
CA ALA A 85 -1.97 -4.76 -26.77
C ALA A 85 -2.00 -5.41 -25.37
N SER A 86 -2.04 -4.62 -24.29
CA SER A 86 -2.06 -5.14 -22.93
C SER A 86 -3.28 -6.03 -22.67
N LYS A 87 -3.03 -7.24 -22.15
CA LYS A 87 -4.08 -8.18 -21.74
C LYS A 87 -5.04 -7.57 -20.73
N GLY A 88 -4.51 -6.82 -19.73
CA GLY A 88 -5.32 -6.18 -18.69
C GLY A 88 -6.30 -5.15 -19.26
N ARG A 89 -5.88 -4.37 -20.24
CA ARG A 89 -6.76 -3.39 -20.92
C ARG A 89 -7.97 -4.06 -21.59
N TRP A 90 -7.73 -5.14 -22.31
CA TRP A 90 -8.80 -5.88 -23.03
C TRP A 90 -9.66 -6.68 -22.07
N HIS A 91 -9.07 -7.27 -21.02
CA HIS A 91 -9.83 -7.91 -19.96
C HIS A 91 -10.81 -6.93 -19.31
N TYR A 92 -10.32 -5.76 -18.88
CA TYR A 92 -11.15 -4.69 -18.32
C TYR A 92 -12.29 -4.30 -19.28
N ALA A 93 -11.96 -4.01 -20.53
CA ALA A 93 -12.97 -3.61 -21.53
C ALA A 93 -14.07 -4.68 -21.69
N LYS A 94 -13.69 -5.96 -21.78
CA LYS A 94 -14.61 -7.09 -21.90
C LYS A 94 -15.49 -7.27 -20.67
N ARG A 95 -14.90 -7.15 -19.48
CA ARG A 95 -15.61 -7.33 -18.20
C ARG A 95 -16.62 -6.23 -17.92
N TYR A 96 -16.36 -5.00 -18.44
CA TYR A 96 -17.22 -3.83 -18.24
C TYR A 96 -18.06 -3.45 -19.48
N LEU A 97 -18.41 -4.40 -20.34
CA LEU A 97 -19.27 -4.13 -21.51
C LEU A 97 -20.64 -3.54 -21.14
N TYR A 98 -21.14 -3.83 -19.93
CA TYR A 98 -22.37 -3.23 -19.39
C TYR A 98 -22.24 -1.73 -19.00
N SER A 99 -21.03 -1.19 -19.02
CA SER A 99 -20.72 0.23 -18.75
C SER A 99 -19.84 0.76 -19.89
N PRO A 100 -20.48 1.15 -21.04
CA PRO A 100 -19.76 1.49 -22.28
C PRO A 100 -18.73 2.60 -22.10
N ASP A 101 -18.98 3.58 -21.23
CA ASP A 101 -18.04 4.63 -20.86
C ASP A 101 -16.73 4.09 -20.30
N ARG A 102 -16.81 3.02 -19.51
CA ARG A 102 -15.65 2.31 -18.93
C ARG A 102 -14.94 1.46 -19.97
N SER A 103 -15.70 0.64 -20.68
CA SER A 103 -15.17 -0.26 -21.70
C SER A 103 -14.45 0.48 -22.82
N LEU A 104 -15.13 1.43 -23.46
CA LEU A 104 -14.55 2.27 -24.53
C LEU A 104 -13.45 3.19 -23.98
N GLY A 105 -13.64 3.73 -22.77
CA GLY A 105 -12.62 4.52 -22.09
C GLY A 105 -11.32 3.77 -21.87
N ALA A 106 -11.37 2.48 -21.53
CA ALA A 106 -10.18 1.65 -21.41
C ALA A 106 -9.46 1.47 -22.76
N ILE A 107 -10.21 1.25 -23.84
CA ILE A 107 -9.64 1.04 -25.17
C ILE A 107 -9.03 2.35 -25.71
N PHE A 108 -9.80 3.41 -25.79
CA PHE A 108 -9.39 4.65 -26.49
C PHE A 108 -8.62 5.63 -25.59
N ASN A 109 -8.81 5.58 -24.28
CA ASN A 109 -8.24 6.55 -23.34
C ASN A 109 -7.57 5.92 -22.10
N GLY A 110 -7.17 4.65 -22.16
CA GLY A 110 -6.60 3.89 -21.06
C GLY A 110 -5.36 4.53 -20.42
N ASN A 111 -4.64 5.40 -21.13
CA ASN A 111 -3.50 6.14 -20.59
C ASN A 111 -3.86 7.55 -20.06
N ARG A 112 -5.15 7.86 -19.84
CA ARG A 112 -5.57 9.16 -19.28
C ARG A 112 -4.97 9.37 -17.86
N HIS A 113 -4.98 8.34 -17.03
CA HIS A 113 -4.42 8.39 -15.68
C HIS A 113 -2.90 8.61 -15.72
N TYR A 114 -2.18 7.89 -16.59
CA TYR A 114 -0.74 8.10 -16.80
C TYR A 114 -0.44 9.58 -17.14
N ARG A 115 -1.11 10.14 -18.16
CA ARG A 115 -0.91 11.55 -18.55
C ARG A 115 -1.24 12.53 -17.42
N ARG A 116 -2.25 12.23 -16.58
CA ARG A 116 -2.58 13.04 -15.41
C ARG A 116 -1.48 12.94 -14.37
N ASN A 117 -0.95 11.75 -14.13
CA ASN A 117 0.10 11.51 -13.14
C ASN A 117 1.42 12.20 -13.53
N VAL A 118 1.83 12.15 -14.80
CA VAL A 118 3.00 12.90 -15.27
C VAL A 118 2.83 14.41 -14.99
N ARG A 119 1.64 14.97 -15.20
CA ARG A 119 1.37 16.38 -14.86
C ARG A 119 1.44 16.65 -13.34
N LYS A 120 0.99 15.70 -12.50
CA LYS A 120 1.13 15.79 -11.06
C LYS A 120 2.61 15.81 -10.64
N VAL A 121 3.41 14.87 -11.17
CA VAL A 121 4.85 14.81 -10.90
C VAL A 121 5.52 16.12 -11.28
N LYS A 122 5.26 16.67 -12.48
CA LYS A 122 5.81 17.97 -12.90
C LYS A 122 5.49 19.09 -11.89
N ARG A 123 4.26 19.14 -11.36
CA ARG A 123 3.89 20.12 -10.33
C ARG A 123 4.66 19.92 -9.03
N VAL A 124 4.88 18.69 -8.60
CA VAL A 124 5.72 18.41 -7.42
C VAL A 124 7.13 18.93 -7.64
N LEU A 125 7.73 18.63 -8.81
CA LEU A 125 9.08 19.09 -9.13
C LEU A 125 9.19 20.62 -9.19
N GLU A 126 8.19 21.30 -9.74
CA GLU A 126 8.10 22.78 -9.73
C GLU A 126 8.15 23.34 -8.30
N HIS A 127 7.37 22.76 -7.35
CA HIS A 127 7.39 23.15 -5.94
C HIS A 127 8.72 22.86 -5.24
N LEU A 128 9.43 21.83 -5.68
CA LEU A 128 10.73 21.46 -5.15
C LEU A 128 11.89 22.25 -5.78
N GLY A 129 11.63 23.01 -6.84
CA GLY A 129 12.68 23.69 -7.62
C GLY A 129 13.52 22.72 -8.47
N ILE A 130 12.99 21.54 -8.79
CA ILE A 130 13.65 20.54 -9.64
C ILE A 130 13.23 20.74 -11.10
N SER A 131 14.20 20.94 -11.98
CA SER A 131 13.93 21.10 -13.42
C SER A 131 13.62 19.75 -14.06
N TRP A 132 12.46 19.62 -14.72
CA TRP A 132 12.07 18.44 -15.47
C TRP A 132 13.10 18.01 -16.53
N ASN A 133 13.78 18.96 -17.16
CA ASN A 133 14.72 18.71 -18.24
C ASN A 133 16.09 18.20 -17.74
N ARG A 134 16.32 18.21 -16.44
CA ARG A 134 17.58 17.76 -15.82
C ARG A 134 17.51 16.34 -15.27
N ILE A 135 16.32 15.89 -14.93
CA ILE A 135 16.14 14.57 -14.29
C ILE A 135 15.83 13.51 -15.33
N GLU A 136 16.20 12.29 -15.04
CA GLU A 136 15.61 11.12 -15.68
C GLU A 136 14.28 10.78 -15.00
N PHE A 137 13.25 10.48 -15.78
CA PHE A 137 11.94 10.13 -15.26
C PHE A 137 11.60 8.67 -15.55
N ASP A 138 11.50 7.87 -14.51
CA ASP A 138 11.09 6.48 -14.58
C ASP A 138 9.61 6.31 -14.21
N SER A 139 8.84 5.76 -15.11
CA SER A 139 7.46 5.33 -14.84
C SER A 139 7.43 3.80 -14.69
N VAL A 140 7.21 3.32 -13.48
CA VAL A 140 7.21 1.90 -13.13
C VAL A 140 5.76 1.39 -13.07
N GLU A 141 5.49 0.19 -13.58
CA GLU A 141 4.16 -0.43 -13.41
C GLU A 141 3.82 -0.53 -11.92
N HIS A 142 2.58 -0.22 -11.55
CA HIS A 142 2.15 -0.11 -10.16
C HIS A 142 2.43 -1.39 -9.35
N HIS A 143 2.02 -2.54 -9.87
CA HIS A 143 2.28 -3.83 -9.18
C HIS A 143 3.75 -4.23 -9.19
N LEU A 144 4.53 -3.79 -10.17
CA LEU A 144 5.97 -3.96 -10.16
C LEU A 144 6.64 -3.09 -9.09
N ALA A 145 6.11 -1.88 -8.85
CA ALA A 145 6.57 -1.04 -7.74
C ALA A 145 6.24 -1.70 -6.37
N HIS A 146 5.04 -2.27 -6.19
CA HIS A 146 4.74 -3.07 -5.00
C HIS A 146 5.72 -4.25 -4.83
N ALA A 147 5.91 -5.04 -5.88
CA ALA A 147 6.84 -6.18 -5.87
C ALA A 147 8.28 -5.75 -5.53
N SER A 148 8.74 -4.64 -6.11
CA SER A 148 10.08 -4.08 -5.87
C SER A 148 10.24 -3.57 -4.44
N SER A 149 9.21 -2.95 -3.86
CA SER A 149 9.24 -2.45 -2.48
C SER A 149 9.42 -3.57 -1.45
N ALA A 150 8.93 -4.77 -1.76
CA ALA A 150 9.12 -5.93 -0.89
C ALA A 150 10.42 -6.67 -1.24
N TYR A 151 10.63 -7.04 -2.50
CA TYR A 151 11.75 -7.89 -2.89
C TYR A 151 13.11 -7.22 -2.70
N HIS A 152 13.30 -6.00 -3.21
CA HIS A 152 14.62 -5.34 -3.10
C HIS A 152 14.98 -4.98 -1.65
N LEU A 153 13.98 -4.75 -0.78
CA LEU A 153 14.22 -4.39 0.61
C LEU A 153 14.25 -5.58 1.57
N SER A 154 13.86 -6.78 1.14
CA SER A 154 13.88 -8.01 1.97
C SER A 154 15.28 -8.48 2.33
N GLY A 155 16.28 -8.12 1.51
CA GLY A 155 17.63 -8.67 1.61
C GLY A 155 17.81 -10.06 0.99
N PHE A 156 16.74 -10.67 0.46
CA PHE A 156 16.81 -11.96 -0.21
C PHE A 156 17.48 -11.80 -1.58
N LYS A 157 18.56 -12.55 -1.80
CA LYS A 157 19.31 -12.55 -3.08
C LYS A 157 18.96 -13.75 -3.94
N GLU A 158 18.61 -14.83 -3.28
CA GLU A 158 18.26 -16.10 -3.92
C GLU A 158 16.87 -16.01 -4.54
N LYS A 159 16.54 -17.03 -5.31
CA LYS A 159 15.20 -17.21 -5.88
C LYS A 159 14.11 -17.09 -4.78
N THR A 160 13.23 -16.14 -4.95
CA THR A 160 12.24 -15.73 -3.93
C THR A 160 10.87 -15.58 -4.57
N ALA A 161 9.85 -16.15 -3.96
CA ALA A 161 8.46 -15.93 -4.37
C ALA A 161 8.03 -14.51 -4.04
N ILE A 162 7.32 -13.86 -4.97
CA ILE A 162 6.78 -12.51 -4.79
C ILE A 162 5.26 -12.56 -4.96
N LEU A 163 4.54 -12.18 -3.92
CA LEU A 163 3.10 -12.00 -3.92
C LEU A 163 2.76 -10.52 -3.82
N GLY A 164 1.88 -10.06 -4.68
CA GLY A 164 1.28 -8.73 -4.61
C GLY A 164 -0.24 -8.84 -4.72
N ILE A 165 -0.98 -8.48 -3.68
CA ILE A 165 -2.46 -8.41 -3.73
C ILE A 165 -2.86 -7.00 -3.34
N ASP A 166 -3.47 -6.29 -4.30
CA ASP A 166 -3.88 -4.91 -4.12
C ASP A 166 -5.30 -4.66 -4.65
N GLY A 167 -5.80 -3.45 -4.45
CA GLY A 167 -7.07 -3.03 -5.06
C GLY A 167 -6.96 -3.02 -6.57
N LYS A 168 -6.11 -2.16 -7.11
CA LYS A 168 -5.74 -2.12 -8.53
C LYS A 168 -4.58 -1.16 -8.79
N GLY A 169 -3.85 -1.41 -9.90
CA GLY A 169 -2.95 -0.46 -10.52
C GLY A 169 -3.55 0.15 -11.80
N GLU A 170 -2.81 0.10 -12.90
CA GLU A 170 -3.31 0.51 -14.22
C GLU A 170 -4.49 -0.34 -14.66
N PHE A 171 -4.31 -1.64 -14.63
CA PHE A 171 -5.32 -2.68 -14.85
C PHE A 171 -5.09 -3.92 -13.96
N ALA A 172 -3.87 -4.16 -13.53
CA ALA A 172 -3.54 -5.29 -12.66
C ALA A 172 -4.11 -5.10 -11.24
N THR A 173 -4.39 -6.22 -10.57
CA THR A 173 -4.97 -6.30 -9.23
C THR A 173 -4.19 -7.24 -8.32
N THR A 174 -3.58 -8.27 -8.91
CA THR A 174 -2.76 -9.25 -8.21
C THR A 174 -1.54 -9.59 -9.05
N PHE A 175 -0.41 -9.76 -8.40
CA PHE A 175 0.88 -10.05 -9.01
C PHE A 175 1.50 -11.28 -8.35
N PHE A 176 1.84 -12.26 -9.17
CA PHE A 176 2.66 -13.41 -8.79
C PHE A 176 3.97 -13.33 -9.56
N GLY A 177 5.09 -13.36 -8.87
CA GLY A 177 6.40 -13.21 -9.48
C GLY A 177 7.50 -14.02 -8.79
N CYS A 178 8.66 -13.94 -9.37
CA CYS A 178 9.88 -14.50 -8.84
C CYS A 178 10.99 -13.45 -8.89
N GLY A 179 11.63 -13.23 -7.76
CA GLY A 179 12.82 -12.40 -7.64
C GLY A 179 14.08 -13.26 -7.57
N GLU A 180 15.15 -12.87 -8.27
CA GLU A 180 16.44 -13.52 -8.19
C GLU A 180 17.53 -12.55 -8.64
N ASN A 181 18.62 -12.44 -7.87
CA ASN A 181 19.77 -11.57 -8.16
C ASN A 181 19.37 -10.12 -8.53
N GLY A 182 18.43 -9.54 -7.77
CA GLY A 182 17.91 -8.18 -7.96
C GLY A 182 16.95 -8.00 -9.14
N LYS A 183 16.64 -9.05 -9.89
CA LYS A 183 15.71 -9.02 -11.01
C LYS A 183 14.36 -9.60 -10.60
N ILE A 184 13.28 -9.00 -11.10
CA ILE A 184 11.91 -9.46 -10.87
C ILE A 184 11.35 -9.99 -12.18
N ARG A 185 10.87 -11.23 -12.16
CA ARG A 185 10.18 -11.87 -13.28
C ARG A 185 8.71 -12.09 -12.93
N LYS A 186 7.83 -11.56 -13.73
CA LYS A 186 6.39 -11.77 -13.63
C LYS A 186 6.02 -13.20 -14.04
N ILE A 187 5.19 -13.87 -13.24
CA ILE A 187 4.64 -15.22 -13.52
C ILE A 187 3.21 -15.08 -13.99
N LYS A 188 2.37 -14.38 -13.21
CA LYS A 188 0.94 -14.19 -13.49
C LYS A 188 0.47 -12.84 -12.94
N GLU A 189 -0.53 -12.28 -13.57
CA GLU A 189 -1.33 -11.16 -13.06
C GLU A 189 -2.81 -11.44 -13.23
N PHE A 190 -3.61 -10.94 -12.28
CA PHE A 190 -5.05 -10.75 -12.48
C PHE A 190 -5.33 -9.29 -12.78
N TYR A 191 -6.50 -9.04 -13.35
CA TYR A 191 -6.86 -7.71 -13.84
C TYR A 191 -8.25 -7.28 -13.37
N ASP A 192 -8.43 -5.98 -13.14
CA ASP A 192 -9.72 -5.36 -12.79
C ASP A 192 -10.83 -5.80 -13.79
N PRO A 193 -12.01 -6.26 -13.33
CA PRO A 193 -12.54 -6.21 -11.96
C PRO A 193 -12.21 -7.42 -11.08
N ASP A 194 -11.43 -8.38 -11.56
CA ASP A 194 -11.14 -9.59 -10.81
C ASP A 194 -10.03 -9.28 -9.79
N SER A 195 -10.45 -8.74 -8.62
CA SER A 195 -9.59 -8.21 -7.55
C SER A 195 -10.09 -8.62 -6.19
N LEU A 196 -9.29 -9.39 -5.46
CA LEU A 196 -9.57 -9.75 -4.05
C LEU A 196 -9.60 -8.52 -3.15
N GLY A 197 -8.66 -7.58 -3.35
CA GLY A 197 -8.61 -6.34 -2.57
C GLY A 197 -9.86 -5.48 -2.76
N GLN A 198 -10.34 -5.32 -4.01
CA GLN A 198 -11.56 -4.54 -4.26
C GLN A 198 -12.84 -5.26 -3.80
N VAL A 199 -12.89 -6.59 -3.82
CA VAL A 199 -14.00 -7.33 -3.23
C VAL A 199 -14.06 -7.07 -1.73
N TYR A 200 -12.92 -7.21 -1.05
CA TYR A 200 -12.83 -6.93 0.39
C TYR A 200 -13.21 -5.47 0.71
N GLY A 201 -12.70 -4.50 -0.06
CA GLY A 201 -13.03 -3.09 0.09
C GLY A 201 -14.52 -2.76 -0.19
N SER A 202 -15.12 -3.36 -1.24
CA SER A 202 -16.56 -3.21 -1.51
C SER A 202 -17.42 -3.78 -0.39
N PHE A 203 -17.01 -4.91 0.17
CA PHE A 203 -17.67 -5.53 1.30
C PHE A 203 -17.48 -4.73 2.60
N THR A 204 -16.32 -4.07 2.76
CA THR A 204 -16.07 -3.08 3.82
C THR A 204 -17.09 -1.95 3.79
N GLU A 205 -17.42 -1.42 2.59
CA GLU A 205 -18.48 -0.41 2.46
C GLU A 205 -19.88 -0.96 2.81
N TYR A 206 -20.17 -2.21 2.43
CA TYR A 206 -21.43 -2.87 2.81
C TYR A 206 -21.54 -3.03 4.33
N LEU A 207 -20.43 -3.36 5.01
CA LEU A 207 -20.36 -3.43 6.47
C LEU A 207 -20.32 -2.06 7.17
N GLY A 208 -20.57 -0.96 6.44
CA GLY A 208 -20.76 0.36 7.05
C GLY A 208 -19.49 1.18 7.24
N PHE A 209 -18.33 0.65 6.88
CA PHE A 209 -17.05 1.34 6.99
C PHE A 209 -16.70 2.09 5.70
N GLU A 210 -15.68 2.91 5.73
CA GLU A 210 -15.16 3.59 4.55
C GLU A 210 -14.11 2.71 3.86
N MET A 211 -14.24 2.52 2.55
CA MET A 211 -13.23 1.82 1.73
C MET A 211 -11.90 2.57 1.79
N LEU A 212 -10.80 1.85 1.80
CA LEU A 212 -9.40 2.26 2.00
C LEU A 212 -9.02 2.58 3.46
N ASP A 213 -10.00 2.81 4.34
CA ASP A 213 -9.76 3.12 5.76
C ASP A 213 -10.43 2.11 6.71
N GLY A 214 -11.30 1.25 6.21
CA GLY A 214 -12.14 0.38 7.04
C GLY A 214 -11.82 -1.10 6.97
N GLU A 215 -10.94 -1.54 6.08
CA GLU A 215 -10.62 -2.95 5.88
C GLU A 215 -10.04 -3.58 7.15
N TYR A 216 -9.21 -2.86 7.90
CA TYR A 216 -8.69 -3.35 9.18
C TYR A 216 -9.78 -3.48 10.25
N LYS A 217 -10.88 -2.72 10.16
CA LYS A 217 -12.03 -2.82 11.07
C LYS A 217 -12.82 -4.09 10.78
N VAL A 218 -12.99 -4.43 9.50
CA VAL A 218 -13.61 -5.71 9.08
C VAL A 218 -12.76 -6.88 9.56
N MET A 219 -11.43 -6.82 9.36
CA MET A 219 -10.50 -7.83 9.88
C MET A 219 -10.58 -7.94 11.41
N GLY A 220 -10.71 -6.81 12.13
CA GLY A 220 -10.88 -6.77 13.59
C GLY A 220 -12.25 -7.24 14.06
N MET A 221 -13.30 -7.10 13.24
CA MET A 221 -14.66 -7.56 13.53
C MET A 221 -14.83 -9.07 13.30
N ALA A 222 -14.09 -9.65 12.36
CA ALA A 222 -14.20 -11.05 11.98
C ALA A 222 -14.09 -12.06 13.15
N PRO A 223 -13.20 -11.90 14.15
CA PRO A 223 -13.12 -12.81 15.31
C PRO A 223 -14.37 -12.90 16.19
N TYR A 224 -15.29 -11.96 16.07
CA TYR A 224 -16.55 -11.93 16.84
C TYR A 224 -17.69 -12.66 16.14
N GLY A 225 -17.49 -13.15 14.90
CA GLY A 225 -18.46 -13.87 14.12
C GLY A 225 -18.08 -15.33 13.88
N ASP A 226 -19.04 -16.11 13.40
CA ASP A 226 -18.84 -17.48 12.93
C ASP A 226 -18.57 -17.45 11.41
N PRO A 227 -17.37 -17.87 10.95
CA PRO A 227 -17.00 -17.84 9.54
C PRO A 227 -17.73 -18.87 8.67
N ASP A 228 -18.39 -19.87 9.26
CA ASP A 228 -19.08 -20.96 8.57
C ASP A 228 -20.58 -20.71 8.43
N LEU A 229 -21.10 -19.66 9.05
CA LEU A 229 -22.53 -19.38 9.07
C LEU A 229 -23.08 -18.89 7.72
N HIS A 230 -22.24 -18.19 6.93
CA HIS A 230 -22.66 -17.65 5.63
C HIS A 230 -21.68 -18.03 4.52
N ASP A 231 -22.17 -18.70 3.49
CA ASP A 231 -21.39 -18.95 2.27
C ASP A 231 -21.40 -17.70 1.38
N LEU A 232 -20.25 -17.06 1.26
CA LEU A 232 -20.04 -15.89 0.41
C LEU A 232 -19.43 -16.21 -0.97
N SER A 233 -19.36 -17.48 -1.37
CA SER A 233 -18.77 -17.91 -2.66
C SER A 233 -19.44 -17.26 -3.88
N ARG A 234 -20.70 -16.81 -3.78
CA ARG A 234 -21.40 -16.06 -4.84
C ARG A 234 -20.73 -14.74 -5.22
N LEU A 235 -19.85 -14.21 -4.37
CA LEU A 235 -19.11 -12.97 -4.66
C LEU A 235 -17.98 -13.19 -5.67
N ILE A 236 -17.38 -14.39 -5.66
CA ILE A 236 -16.20 -14.73 -6.47
C ILE A 236 -16.33 -16.17 -6.95
N GLU A 237 -16.48 -16.37 -8.25
CA GLU A 237 -16.28 -17.68 -8.87
C GLU A 237 -14.78 -18.01 -8.82
N PHE A 238 -14.41 -19.13 -8.24
CA PHE A 238 -13.02 -19.57 -8.09
C PHE A 238 -12.87 -21.06 -8.47
N ASP A 239 -11.92 -21.35 -9.34
CA ASP A 239 -11.68 -22.73 -9.85
C ASP A 239 -10.33 -23.32 -9.38
N GLY A 240 -9.74 -22.76 -8.34
CA GLY A 240 -8.42 -23.13 -7.81
C GLY A 240 -7.24 -22.37 -8.43
N LYS A 241 -7.43 -21.67 -9.55
CA LYS A 241 -6.37 -20.94 -10.26
C LYS A 241 -6.79 -19.58 -10.83
N GLU A 242 -8.05 -19.39 -11.12
CA GLU A 242 -8.57 -18.14 -11.67
C GLU A 242 -9.73 -17.66 -10.81
N ILE A 243 -9.82 -16.34 -10.64
CA ILE A 243 -10.95 -15.70 -9.96
C ILE A 243 -11.79 -14.93 -10.96
N ARG A 244 -13.09 -14.93 -10.74
CA ARG A 244 -14.03 -14.10 -11.47
C ARG A 244 -15.00 -13.44 -10.52
N VAL A 245 -14.84 -12.14 -10.34
CA VAL A 245 -15.66 -11.35 -9.42
C VAL A 245 -17.06 -11.13 -9.98
N ASN A 246 -18.08 -11.30 -9.14
CA ASN A 246 -19.46 -10.97 -9.47
C ASN A 246 -19.68 -9.46 -9.36
N THR A 247 -19.46 -8.76 -10.48
CA THR A 247 -19.56 -7.29 -10.55
C THR A 247 -21.00 -6.74 -10.44
N ARG A 248 -22.01 -7.60 -10.29
CA ARG A 248 -23.37 -7.19 -9.91
C ARG A 248 -23.48 -6.97 -8.40
N MET A 249 -22.69 -7.70 -7.62
CA MET A 249 -22.70 -7.64 -6.15
C MET A 249 -21.60 -6.75 -5.58
N VAL A 250 -20.36 -6.97 -6.00
CA VAL A 250 -19.18 -6.26 -5.48
C VAL A 250 -18.31 -5.70 -6.60
N ASN A 251 -17.43 -4.77 -6.29
CA ASN A 251 -16.61 -4.05 -7.28
C ASN A 251 -17.44 -3.49 -8.44
N THR A 252 -18.65 -3.00 -8.12
CA THR A 252 -19.60 -2.50 -9.12
C THR A 252 -19.22 -1.11 -9.61
N VAL A 253 -19.54 -0.83 -10.87
CA VAL A 253 -19.31 0.49 -11.47
C VAL A 253 -20.54 0.97 -12.25
N GLY A 254 -20.58 2.29 -12.52
CA GLY A 254 -21.63 2.89 -13.30
C GLY A 254 -23.00 2.80 -12.61
N TRP A 255 -24.03 2.51 -13.41
CA TRP A 255 -25.42 2.49 -12.98
C TRP A 255 -25.78 1.32 -12.03
N ARG A 256 -24.95 0.28 -11.96
CA ARG A 256 -25.16 -0.87 -11.07
C ARG A 256 -24.80 -0.62 -9.61
N ARG A 257 -24.13 0.49 -9.31
CA ARG A 257 -23.80 0.85 -7.93
C ARG A 257 -25.05 1.02 -7.08
N TYR A 258 -25.04 0.41 -5.90
CA TYR A 258 -26.00 0.74 -4.86
C TYR A 258 -25.87 2.19 -4.45
N LYS A 259 -26.99 2.86 -4.16
CA LYS A 259 -27.03 4.28 -3.83
C LYS A 259 -27.88 4.54 -2.59
N GLU A 260 -27.38 5.40 -1.72
CA GLU A 260 -28.17 6.04 -0.67
C GLU A 260 -28.15 7.55 -0.92
N GLY A 261 -29.27 8.09 -1.35
CA GLY A 261 -29.34 9.48 -1.86
C GLY A 261 -28.41 9.70 -3.05
N SER A 262 -27.51 10.67 -2.96
CA SER A 262 -26.50 10.95 -3.99
C SER A 262 -25.23 10.10 -3.89
N LYS A 263 -25.02 9.41 -2.76
CA LYS A 263 -23.81 8.58 -2.52
C LYS A 263 -23.96 7.22 -3.21
N GLY A 264 -23.02 6.91 -4.09
CA GLY A 264 -22.89 5.59 -4.71
C GLY A 264 -21.74 4.79 -4.08
N PHE A 265 -21.98 3.49 -3.85
CA PHE A 265 -21.04 2.55 -3.24
C PHE A 265 -20.41 1.62 -4.28
N TYR A 266 -19.31 0.96 -3.94
CA TYR A 266 -18.65 -0.01 -4.82
C TYR A 266 -19.31 -1.40 -4.79
N PHE A 267 -20.45 -1.57 -4.11
CA PHE A 267 -21.32 -2.74 -4.19
C PHE A 267 -22.64 -2.42 -4.90
N GLY A 268 -23.36 -3.45 -5.32
CA GLY A 268 -24.61 -3.35 -6.07
C GLY A 268 -25.84 -3.69 -5.26
N GLN A 269 -27.03 -3.40 -5.83
CA GLN A 269 -28.31 -3.76 -5.23
C GLN A 269 -28.44 -5.28 -5.01
N ASP A 270 -27.92 -6.11 -5.94
CA ASP A 270 -27.97 -7.59 -5.83
C ASP A 270 -27.33 -8.11 -4.52
N LEU A 271 -26.34 -7.39 -3.95
CA LEU A 271 -25.76 -7.74 -2.65
C LEU A 271 -26.75 -7.47 -1.50
N VAL A 272 -27.40 -6.32 -1.54
CA VAL A 272 -28.40 -5.92 -0.55
C VAL A 272 -29.64 -6.84 -0.59
N ASP A 273 -30.08 -7.20 -1.79
CA ASP A 273 -31.21 -8.12 -1.99
C ASP A 273 -30.90 -9.53 -1.46
N TRP A 274 -29.64 -9.91 -1.47
CA TRP A 274 -29.19 -11.23 -0.98
C TRP A 274 -28.92 -11.27 0.52
N LEU A 275 -28.13 -10.31 1.05
CA LEU A 275 -27.66 -10.33 2.44
C LEU A 275 -28.47 -9.41 3.38
N GLY A 276 -29.40 -8.64 2.84
CA GLY A 276 -30.14 -7.64 3.58
C GLY A 276 -29.52 -6.23 3.52
N PRO A 277 -30.02 -5.28 4.30
CA PRO A 277 -29.60 -3.90 4.24
C PRO A 277 -28.13 -3.72 4.61
N ARG A 278 -27.50 -2.67 4.06
CA ARG A 278 -26.17 -2.24 4.46
C ARG A 278 -26.15 -1.92 5.96
N ARG A 279 -25.09 -2.33 6.66
CA ARG A 279 -24.92 -2.00 8.08
C ARG A 279 -24.87 -0.48 8.29
N LYS A 280 -25.59 -0.04 9.33
CA LYS A 280 -25.60 1.34 9.82
C LYS A 280 -25.34 1.28 11.33
N GLY A 281 -24.41 2.08 11.84
CA GLY A 281 -24.08 2.12 13.25
C GLY A 281 -22.61 1.81 13.55
N ASP A 282 -22.23 2.02 14.81
CA ASP A 282 -20.80 2.04 15.21
C ASP A 282 -20.31 0.71 15.77
N PHE A 283 -21.19 -0.26 16.04
CA PHE A 283 -20.83 -1.50 16.72
C PHE A 283 -21.12 -2.77 15.92
N ALA A 284 -20.49 -3.87 16.36
CA ALA A 284 -20.56 -5.19 15.74
C ALA A 284 -21.87 -5.87 16.13
N ASP A 285 -22.89 -5.78 15.24
CA ASP A 285 -24.19 -6.41 15.42
C ASP A 285 -24.34 -7.63 14.51
N ASP A 286 -25.13 -8.62 14.94
CA ASP A 286 -25.58 -9.70 14.07
C ASP A 286 -26.53 -9.16 12.98
N PRO A 287 -26.43 -9.67 11.73
CA PRO A 287 -25.54 -10.75 11.26
C PRO A 287 -24.17 -10.26 10.76
N TYR A 288 -23.82 -8.99 10.95
CA TYR A 288 -22.67 -8.35 10.27
C TYR A 288 -21.32 -8.84 10.77
N THR A 289 -21.21 -9.28 12.03
CA THR A 289 -20.02 -9.96 12.56
C THR A 289 -19.76 -11.26 11.83
N HIS A 290 -20.80 -12.05 11.57
CA HIS A 290 -20.74 -13.31 10.82
C HIS A 290 -20.37 -13.06 9.36
N TYR A 291 -20.92 -12.02 8.74
CA TYR A 291 -20.53 -11.60 7.39
C TYR A 291 -19.05 -11.19 7.33
N ALA A 292 -18.55 -10.47 8.32
CA ALA A 292 -17.12 -10.12 8.39
C ALA A 292 -16.23 -11.35 8.53
N ALA A 293 -16.62 -12.30 9.37
CA ALA A 293 -15.91 -13.56 9.57
C ALA A 293 -15.89 -14.42 8.30
N SER A 294 -17.02 -14.57 7.62
CA SER A 294 -17.13 -15.31 6.36
C SER A 294 -16.36 -14.64 5.22
N MET A 295 -16.35 -13.29 5.15
CA MET A 295 -15.56 -12.54 4.15
C MET A 295 -14.05 -12.71 4.40
N GLN A 296 -13.61 -12.65 5.66
CA GLN A 296 -12.21 -12.89 6.02
C GLN A 296 -11.79 -14.32 5.65
N LYS A 297 -12.61 -15.31 5.93
CA LYS A 297 -12.38 -16.72 5.57
C LYS A 297 -12.24 -16.88 4.05
N LEU A 298 -13.21 -16.40 3.27
CA LEU A 298 -13.19 -16.46 1.79
C LEU A 298 -11.93 -15.82 1.21
N PHE A 299 -11.57 -14.64 1.71
CA PHE A 299 -10.37 -13.93 1.29
C PHE A 299 -9.08 -14.70 1.58
N GLU A 300 -8.96 -15.28 2.78
CA GLU A 300 -7.81 -16.08 3.19
C GLU A 300 -7.67 -17.37 2.37
N GLU A 301 -8.75 -18.11 2.20
CA GLU A 301 -8.76 -19.39 1.46
C GLU A 301 -8.34 -19.18 0.01
N ILE A 302 -8.98 -18.27 -0.71
CA ILE A 302 -8.63 -17.99 -2.12
C ILE A 302 -7.17 -17.48 -2.21
N SER A 303 -6.74 -16.61 -1.30
CA SER A 303 -5.37 -16.08 -1.33
C SER A 303 -4.32 -17.17 -1.14
N ILE A 304 -4.56 -18.14 -0.25
CA ILE A 304 -3.64 -19.26 0.02
C ILE A 304 -3.63 -20.25 -1.14
N GLU A 305 -4.76 -20.60 -1.70
CA GLU A 305 -4.83 -21.51 -2.83
C GLU A 305 -4.14 -20.92 -4.07
N LEU A 306 -4.34 -19.63 -4.35
CA LEU A 306 -3.63 -18.94 -5.42
C LEU A 306 -2.12 -18.86 -5.16
N LEU A 307 -1.70 -18.60 -3.91
CA LEU A 307 -0.31 -18.62 -3.51
C LEU A 307 0.32 -19.99 -3.81
N ASP A 308 -0.33 -21.06 -3.37
CA ASP A 308 0.17 -22.42 -3.60
C ASP A 308 0.22 -22.77 -5.09
N PHE A 309 -0.83 -22.45 -5.83
CA PHE A 309 -0.90 -22.74 -7.27
C PHE A 309 0.20 -22.03 -8.08
N TYR A 310 0.42 -20.73 -7.86
CA TYR A 310 1.35 -19.95 -8.69
C TYR A 310 2.78 -19.88 -8.15
N LEU A 311 2.97 -19.98 -6.84
CA LEU A 311 4.26 -19.79 -6.18
C LEU A 311 4.70 -21.00 -5.35
N GLY A 312 3.86 -22.03 -5.21
CA GLY A 312 4.12 -23.20 -4.39
C GLY A 312 5.41 -23.92 -4.73
N ASP A 313 5.73 -24.09 -6.02
CA ASP A 313 6.98 -24.74 -6.44
C ASP A 313 8.21 -23.96 -6.00
N ILE A 314 8.19 -22.63 -6.14
CA ILE A 314 9.30 -21.77 -5.70
C ILE A 314 9.40 -21.84 -4.17
N LEU A 315 8.28 -21.82 -3.47
CA LEU A 315 8.25 -21.87 -2.02
C LEU A 315 8.73 -23.22 -1.47
N ARG A 316 8.37 -24.33 -2.09
CA ARG A 316 8.89 -25.67 -1.71
C ARG A 316 10.39 -25.82 -1.97
N GLU A 317 10.90 -25.12 -3.00
CA GLU A 317 12.33 -25.07 -3.31
C GLU A 317 13.11 -24.19 -2.32
N THR A 318 12.63 -22.99 -2.01
CA THR A 318 13.42 -21.95 -1.32
C THR A 318 12.90 -21.58 0.06
N GLY A 319 11.62 -21.70 0.29
CA GLY A 319 10.94 -21.26 1.53
C GLY A 319 10.80 -19.76 1.69
N LYS A 320 11.18 -18.95 0.70
CA LYS A 320 11.27 -17.49 0.80
C LYS A 320 10.13 -16.80 0.07
N LEU A 321 9.38 -15.96 0.80
CA LEU A 321 8.25 -15.19 0.30
C LEU A 321 8.42 -13.71 0.66
N VAL A 322 8.13 -12.84 -0.30
CA VAL A 322 7.89 -11.41 -0.03
C VAL A 322 6.47 -11.05 -0.42
N PHE A 323 5.84 -10.15 0.36
CA PHE A 323 4.45 -9.76 0.17
C PHE A 323 4.27 -8.25 0.24
N ALA A 324 3.58 -7.66 -0.74
CA ALA A 324 3.19 -6.25 -0.82
C ALA A 324 1.80 -6.07 -1.44
N GLY A 325 1.35 -4.82 -1.60
CA GLY A 325 -0.02 -4.45 -1.95
C GLY A 325 -0.87 -4.24 -0.70
N GLY A 326 -1.94 -3.47 -0.80
CA GLY A 326 -2.78 -3.11 0.35
C GLY A 326 -3.27 -4.29 1.18
N SER A 327 -3.52 -5.43 0.54
CA SER A 327 -3.93 -6.68 1.20
C SER A 327 -2.86 -7.31 2.09
N ALA A 328 -1.58 -6.96 1.92
CA ALA A 328 -0.50 -7.43 2.80
C ALA A 328 -0.58 -6.82 4.21
N LEU A 329 -1.42 -5.80 4.42
CA LEU A 329 -1.76 -5.27 5.74
C LEU A 329 -2.73 -6.18 6.52
N ASN A 330 -3.27 -7.23 5.89
CA ASN A 330 -4.13 -8.21 6.55
C ASN A 330 -3.29 -9.21 7.35
N VAL A 331 -3.12 -8.92 8.65
CA VAL A 331 -2.27 -9.72 9.54
C VAL A 331 -2.80 -11.14 9.77
N LYS A 332 -4.10 -11.38 9.58
CA LYS A 332 -4.70 -12.72 9.67
C LYS A 332 -4.27 -13.59 8.50
N LEU A 333 -4.29 -13.04 7.28
CA LEU A 333 -3.73 -13.72 6.11
C LEU A 333 -2.23 -13.99 6.30
N ASN A 334 -1.45 -12.99 6.76
CA ASN A 334 -0.02 -13.15 6.99
C ASN A 334 0.26 -14.27 8.01
N GLN A 335 -0.55 -14.35 9.09
CA GLN A 335 -0.44 -15.42 10.08
C GLN A 335 -0.69 -16.81 9.47
N LYS A 336 -1.66 -16.95 8.56
CA LYS A 336 -1.91 -18.21 7.87
C LYS A 336 -0.78 -18.57 6.90
N ILE A 337 -0.27 -17.59 6.17
CA ILE A 337 0.86 -17.79 5.24
C ILE A 337 2.11 -18.29 5.98
N VAL A 338 2.46 -17.69 7.11
CA VAL A 338 3.64 -18.10 7.91
C VAL A 338 3.50 -19.54 8.46
N LYS A 339 2.27 -20.00 8.66
CA LYS A 339 2.00 -21.37 9.13
C LYS A 339 2.07 -22.44 8.04
N LEU A 340 2.18 -22.06 6.76
CA LEU A 340 2.35 -23.03 5.67
C LEU A 340 3.71 -23.73 5.81
N PRO A 341 3.76 -25.06 5.73
CA PRO A 341 4.97 -25.84 6.05
C PRO A 341 6.15 -25.55 5.10
N TYR A 342 5.89 -25.00 3.94
CA TYR A 342 6.88 -24.65 2.93
C TYR A 342 7.25 -23.16 2.92
N VAL A 343 6.70 -22.33 3.81
CA VAL A 343 7.12 -20.93 4.02
C VAL A 343 8.04 -20.89 5.24
N LYS A 344 9.31 -20.59 5.01
CA LYS A 344 10.33 -20.52 6.07
C LYS A 344 10.65 -19.09 6.48
N GLU A 345 10.66 -18.19 5.50
CA GLU A 345 10.94 -16.77 5.68
C GLU A 345 9.90 -15.95 4.93
N LEU A 346 9.25 -15.02 5.64
CA LEU A 346 8.29 -14.09 5.07
C LEU A 346 8.75 -12.66 5.35
N PHE A 347 8.94 -11.87 4.30
CA PHE A 347 9.07 -10.42 4.41
C PHE A 347 7.79 -9.75 3.91
N VAL A 348 7.12 -9.02 4.78
CA VAL A 348 5.98 -8.17 4.43
C VAL A 348 6.47 -6.73 4.42
N GLN A 349 6.26 -6.01 3.31
CA GLN A 349 6.61 -4.59 3.24
C GLN A 349 5.82 -3.81 4.31
N PRO A 350 6.48 -3.11 5.27
CA PRO A 350 5.76 -2.38 6.32
C PRO A 350 4.80 -1.31 5.80
N ALA A 351 5.18 -0.62 4.74
CA ALA A 351 4.30 0.30 4.00
C ALA A 351 3.70 -0.41 2.77
N ALA A 352 3.00 -1.53 2.98
CA ALA A 352 2.54 -2.40 1.90
C ALA A 352 1.51 -1.76 0.96
N SER A 353 0.78 -0.71 1.40
CA SER A 353 -0.18 0.04 0.59
C SER A 353 0.51 0.91 -0.47
N ASP A 354 -0.28 1.73 -1.17
CA ASP A 354 0.19 2.63 -2.22
C ASP A 354 1.31 3.58 -1.78
N SER A 355 1.41 3.91 -0.48
CA SER A 355 2.52 4.72 0.03
C SER A 355 3.88 4.05 -0.19
N GLY A 356 3.98 2.74 -0.04
CA GLY A 356 5.22 1.99 -0.28
C GLY A 356 5.63 1.90 -1.74
N THR A 357 4.74 2.23 -2.67
CA THR A 357 5.08 2.24 -4.10
C THR A 357 6.10 3.31 -4.47
N ALA A 358 6.23 4.40 -3.68
CA ALA A 358 7.33 5.37 -3.84
C ALA A 358 8.69 4.71 -3.59
N VAL A 359 8.79 3.92 -2.52
CA VAL A 359 9.98 3.13 -2.19
C VAL A 359 10.26 2.12 -3.29
N GLY A 360 9.22 1.42 -3.76
CA GLY A 360 9.36 0.39 -4.79
C GLY A 360 9.77 0.95 -6.15
N ALA A 361 9.20 2.07 -6.58
CA ALA A 361 9.57 2.71 -7.84
C ALA A 361 11.03 3.19 -7.82
N ALA A 362 11.47 3.80 -6.69
CA ALA A 362 12.85 4.25 -6.55
C ALA A 362 13.85 3.09 -6.45
N SER A 363 13.52 2.02 -5.72
CA SER A 363 14.36 0.82 -5.65
C SER A 363 14.50 0.14 -7.00
N PHE A 364 13.41 0.06 -7.78
CA PHE A 364 13.45 -0.44 -9.15
C PHE A 364 14.35 0.41 -10.05
N ALA A 365 14.23 1.74 -9.97
CA ALA A 365 15.01 2.67 -10.74
C ALA A 365 16.52 2.59 -10.42
N SER A 366 16.88 2.42 -9.14
CA SER A 366 18.26 2.20 -8.68
C SER A 366 18.81 0.89 -9.24
N GLN A 367 18.08 -0.20 -9.08
CA GLN A 367 18.49 -1.54 -9.54
C GLN A 367 18.64 -1.60 -11.07
N ALA A 368 17.75 -0.93 -11.81
CA ALA A 368 17.81 -0.85 -13.28
C ALA A 368 19.09 -0.13 -13.78
N ARG A 369 19.70 0.72 -12.96
CA ARG A 369 20.96 1.41 -13.23
C ARG A 369 22.20 0.67 -12.71
N GLY A 370 22.01 -0.56 -12.20
CA GLY A 370 23.10 -1.38 -11.69
C GLY A 370 23.55 -0.99 -10.28
N VAL A 371 22.80 -0.13 -9.58
CA VAL A 371 23.07 0.22 -8.18
C VAL A 371 22.24 -0.71 -7.27
N PRO A 372 22.88 -1.66 -6.56
CA PRO A 372 22.18 -2.59 -5.70
C PRO A 372 21.49 -1.87 -4.55
N VAL A 373 20.26 -2.30 -4.26
CA VAL A 373 19.48 -1.74 -3.16
C VAL A 373 19.86 -2.43 -1.85
N GLU A 374 20.10 -1.63 -0.81
CA GLU A 374 20.37 -2.15 0.53
C GLU A 374 19.08 -2.67 1.19
N PRO A 375 19.14 -3.77 1.96
CA PRO A 375 18.02 -4.29 2.72
C PRO A 375 17.49 -3.28 3.73
N MET A 376 16.16 -3.27 3.94
CA MET A 376 15.55 -2.47 4.98
C MET A 376 15.82 -3.09 6.36
N THR A 377 16.45 -2.35 7.24
CA THR A 377 16.76 -2.78 8.61
C THR A 377 15.79 -2.25 9.65
N HIS A 378 15.08 -1.18 9.34
CA HIS A 378 14.09 -0.55 10.22
C HIS A 378 13.09 0.30 9.42
N VAL A 379 11.98 0.66 10.06
CA VAL A 379 10.89 1.45 9.46
C VAL A 379 10.93 2.93 9.83
N PHE A 380 11.83 3.34 10.70
CA PHE A 380 11.94 4.71 11.22
C PHE A 380 12.62 5.63 10.21
N LEU A 381 11.88 5.96 9.14
CA LEU A 381 12.37 6.72 7.97
C LEU A 381 11.81 8.13 7.89
N GLY A 382 10.76 8.42 8.68
CA GLY A 382 10.05 9.69 8.70
C GLY A 382 10.72 10.77 9.58
N PRO A 383 10.02 11.88 9.83
CA PRO A 383 10.55 13.01 10.61
C PRO A 383 10.80 12.66 12.07
N GLU A 384 11.82 13.32 12.61
CA GLU A 384 12.17 13.34 14.02
C GLU A 384 12.11 14.78 14.52
N TYR A 385 11.78 14.96 15.80
CA TYR A 385 11.71 16.26 16.43
C TYR A 385 12.58 16.29 17.67
N SER A 386 13.34 17.36 17.84
CA SER A 386 14.13 17.61 19.03
C SER A 386 13.25 17.94 20.25
N LEU A 387 13.79 17.78 21.44
CA LEU A 387 13.10 18.17 22.67
C LEU A 387 12.68 19.65 22.66
N GLN A 388 13.53 20.52 22.10
CA GLN A 388 13.23 21.95 22.00
C GLN A 388 12.03 22.20 21.07
N GLU A 389 11.96 21.55 19.90
CA GLU A 389 10.80 21.65 19.00
C GLU A 389 9.52 21.14 19.66
N CYS A 390 9.60 20.05 20.45
CA CYS A 390 8.47 19.55 21.22
C CYS A 390 7.99 20.55 22.28
N ILE A 391 8.90 21.18 23.01
CA ILE A 391 8.59 22.23 24.01
C ILE A 391 7.93 23.44 23.31
N GLU A 392 8.46 23.88 22.19
CA GLU A 392 7.86 25.00 21.44
C GLU A 392 6.46 24.65 20.92
N ALA A 393 6.26 23.41 20.43
CA ALA A 393 4.94 22.95 20.01
C ALA A 393 3.91 22.98 21.14
N CYS A 394 4.31 22.63 22.38
CA CYS A 394 3.43 22.72 23.54
C CYS A 394 2.99 24.15 23.91
N LYS A 395 3.75 25.16 23.50
CA LYS A 395 3.42 26.57 23.75
C LYS A 395 2.36 27.14 22.78
N ILE A 396 2.02 26.43 21.70
CA ILE A 396 1.04 26.89 20.70
C ILE A 396 -0.36 26.99 21.31
N HIS A 397 -0.69 26.08 22.24
CA HIS A 397 -1.98 26.03 22.92
C HIS A 397 -1.80 25.92 24.44
N PRO A 398 -1.29 26.94 25.12
CA PRO A 398 -0.94 26.89 26.54
C PRO A 398 -2.16 26.65 27.43
N GLU A 399 -3.36 27.02 26.97
CA GLU A 399 -4.62 26.76 27.67
C GLU A 399 -5.06 25.30 27.66
N LYS A 400 -4.50 24.47 26.76
CA LYS A 400 -4.86 23.05 26.58
C LYS A 400 -3.75 22.10 26.98
N THR A 401 -2.50 22.61 27.10
CA THR A 401 -1.32 21.78 27.29
C THR A 401 -0.55 22.24 28.52
N LYS A 402 -0.06 21.26 29.29
CA LYS A 402 0.97 21.46 30.32
C LYS A 402 2.18 20.63 29.91
N SER A 403 3.37 21.21 29.94
CA SER A 403 4.61 20.51 29.63
C SER A 403 5.50 20.44 30.86
N GLU A 404 6.09 19.29 31.06
CA GLU A 404 7.07 19.01 32.10
C GLU A 404 8.22 18.20 31.51
N VAL A 405 9.44 18.53 31.84
CA VAL A 405 10.62 17.74 31.49
C VAL A 405 10.85 16.72 32.60
N ILE A 406 10.87 15.45 32.27
CA ILE A 406 11.04 14.35 33.23
C ILE A 406 12.21 13.45 32.82
N ASP A 407 12.99 12.97 33.79
CA ASP A 407 14.18 12.15 33.53
C ASP A 407 13.84 10.70 33.19
N ASN A 408 12.84 10.12 33.87
CA ASN A 408 12.43 8.73 33.65
C ASN A 408 11.05 8.62 33.00
N VAL A 409 11.02 8.88 31.66
CA VAL A 409 9.79 8.88 30.86
C VAL A 409 9.11 7.51 30.87
N ALA A 410 9.90 6.42 30.80
CA ALA A 410 9.36 5.06 30.73
C ALA A 410 8.61 4.67 32.02
N GLU A 411 9.20 4.94 33.19
CA GLU A 411 8.57 4.66 34.47
C GLU A 411 7.31 5.50 34.70
N LYS A 412 7.37 6.80 34.38
CA LYS A 412 6.20 7.69 34.48
C LYS A 412 5.06 7.22 33.58
N THR A 413 5.39 6.78 32.37
CA THR A 413 4.41 6.22 31.43
C THR A 413 3.78 4.95 31.99
N ALA A 414 4.60 4.01 32.52
CA ALA A 414 4.09 2.79 33.13
C ALA A 414 3.14 3.10 34.30
N GLN A 415 3.48 4.07 35.16
CA GLN A 415 2.60 4.51 36.26
C GLN A 415 1.27 5.08 35.77
N LEU A 416 1.25 5.81 34.63
CA LEU A 416 0.02 6.32 34.02
C LEU A 416 -0.84 5.20 33.48
N LEU A 417 -0.22 4.23 32.78
CA LEU A 417 -0.91 3.08 32.20
C LEU A 417 -1.56 2.20 33.29
N VAL A 418 -0.84 1.92 34.37
CA VAL A 418 -1.40 1.16 35.53
C VAL A 418 -2.62 1.86 36.15
N LYS A 419 -2.70 3.19 36.06
CA LYS A 419 -3.88 3.97 36.51
C LYS A 419 -5.00 3.99 35.48
N GLY A 420 -4.89 3.26 34.37
CA GLY A 420 -5.89 3.21 33.28
C GLY A 420 -5.88 4.39 32.32
N ASN A 421 -4.85 5.25 32.36
CA ASN A 421 -4.76 6.38 31.43
C ASN A 421 -4.13 5.95 30.11
N PRO A 422 -4.72 6.27 28.95
CA PRO A 422 -4.04 6.11 27.68
C PRO A 422 -2.92 7.14 27.54
N VAL A 423 -1.78 6.74 26.93
CA VAL A 423 -0.62 7.60 26.73
C VAL A 423 -0.29 7.67 25.24
N ALA A 424 -0.27 8.89 24.68
CA ALA A 424 0.28 9.11 23.36
C ALA A 424 1.81 9.17 23.43
N TRP A 425 2.46 8.22 22.76
CA TRP A 425 3.91 8.05 22.78
C TRP A 425 4.55 8.58 21.49
N CYS A 426 5.56 9.44 21.63
CA CYS A 426 6.33 9.99 20.53
C CYS A 426 7.83 9.88 20.84
N GLN A 427 8.57 9.14 20.01
CA GLN A 427 9.99 8.87 20.23
C GLN A 427 10.74 8.73 18.90
N GLY A 428 11.92 9.36 18.78
CA GLY A 428 12.80 9.24 17.63
C GLY A 428 12.13 9.56 16.30
N ARG A 429 12.63 8.97 15.22
CA ARG A 429 12.04 9.10 13.88
C ARG A 429 10.68 8.41 13.78
N MET A 430 9.77 9.01 13.02
CA MET A 430 8.47 8.42 12.72
C MET A 430 8.61 7.20 11.82
N GLU A 431 7.73 6.22 12.03
CA GLU A 431 7.58 5.07 11.15
C GLU A 431 7.13 5.51 9.76
N PHE A 432 7.61 4.81 8.72
CA PHE A 432 7.04 4.82 7.38
C PHE A 432 6.14 3.60 7.23
N GLY A 433 4.85 3.85 6.99
CA GLY A 433 3.79 2.83 6.94
C GLY A 433 2.64 3.13 7.90
N PRO A 434 1.49 2.42 7.74
CA PRO A 434 0.26 2.73 8.47
C PRO A 434 0.23 2.22 9.91
N ARG A 435 1.21 1.40 10.32
CA ARG A 435 1.22 0.77 11.64
C ARG A 435 2.11 1.53 12.62
N ALA A 436 1.62 1.72 13.85
CA ALA A 436 2.42 2.21 14.95
C ALA A 436 3.39 1.11 15.42
N LEU A 437 4.68 1.43 15.50
CA LEU A 437 5.75 0.48 15.86
C LEU A 437 6.68 1.07 16.94
N GLY A 438 6.17 1.94 17.80
CA GLY A 438 6.88 2.51 18.93
C GLY A 438 7.41 3.92 18.72
N GLY A 439 7.42 4.45 17.48
CA GLY A 439 7.81 5.84 17.21
C GLY A 439 6.67 6.83 17.44
N ARG A 440 5.47 6.47 16.99
CA ARG A 440 4.22 7.25 17.15
C ARG A 440 3.10 6.29 17.51
N SER A 441 2.87 6.06 18.81
CA SER A 441 1.98 5.03 19.32
C SER A 441 0.97 5.59 20.33
N ILE A 442 -0.15 4.92 20.47
CA ILE A 442 -1.05 5.10 21.62
C ILE A 442 -0.90 3.85 22.48
N LEU A 443 -0.47 4.05 23.72
CA LEU A 443 -0.29 2.99 24.70
C LEU A 443 -1.53 2.94 25.59
N GLY A 444 -1.96 1.74 25.97
CA GLY A 444 -3.06 1.49 26.87
C GLY A 444 -2.73 0.33 27.80
N CYS A 445 -3.46 0.25 28.92
CA CYS A 445 -3.41 -0.94 29.78
C CYS A 445 -4.14 -2.08 29.04
N PRO A 446 -3.57 -3.31 28.99
CA PRO A 446 -4.21 -4.49 28.40
C PRO A 446 -5.46 -4.94 29.15
#